data_7ba97bbdc6a9424f555a14206bb02fd7
#
_entry.id   7ba97bbdc6a9424f555a14206bb02fd7
#
_cell.length_a   1.000
_cell.length_b   1.000
_cell.length_c   1.000
_cell.angle_alpha   90.00
_cell.angle_beta   90.00
_cell.angle_gamma   90.00
#
_symmetry.space_group_name_H-M   'P 1'
#
loop_
_entity.id
_entity.type
_entity.pdbx_description
1 polymer ?
#
loop_
_entity_poly.entity_id
_entity_poly.type
_entity_poly.pdbx_seq_one_letter_code
_entity_poly.pdbx_strand_id
1 'polypeptide(L)'
;ASGVATLEEIAPGRALLGIGTDDSSVHNAGVKPANMAQTKAYTSAIRELLTTGETIFQGETARLTWGHADIPLYVAASGPKTLELAGEVADGVIIQTGLLPEVIEDALNCIRRGAERAGRDFDKIDKTWFPWVNVASTKDEAIENILHSLASGAKHLGRFTTQGKHIPDNMIPLIEQVYREYKFEQHQIPGNDNGKLVKELGLAEYLADRFAIVGTPDD
;
A
#
# COMPACT_ATOMS: atom_id res chain seq x y z
N ALA A 1 6.53 14.18 11.21
CA ALA A 1 5.57 15.09 11.84
C ALA A 1 5.78 16.53 11.38
N SER A 2 6.97 17.14 11.60
CA SER A 2 7.21 18.58 11.32
C SER A 2 6.86 18.99 9.88
N GLY A 3 7.24 18.22 8.86
CA GLY A 3 6.93 18.56 7.47
C GLY A 3 5.44 18.66 7.19
N VAL A 4 4.62 17.72 7.67
CA VAL A 4 3.17 17.77 7.46
C VAL A 4 2.52 18.87 8.29
N ALA A 5 3.01 19.15 9.50
CA ALA A 5 2.58 20.27 10.32
C ALA A 5 2.83 21.61 9.61
N THR A 6 4.00 21.79 8.99
CA THR A 6 4.30 22.98 8.19
C THR A 6 3.37 23.10 6.97
N LEU A 7 3.07 21.98 6.29
CA LEU A 7 2.12 21.99 5.17
C LEU A 7 0.72 22.38 5.62
N GLU A 8 0.29 21.93 6.79
CA GLU A 8 -1.00 22.30 7.37
C GLU A 8 -1.09 23.81 7.70
N GLU A 9 0.00 24.40 8.22
CA GLU A 9 0.05 25.88 8.43
C GLU A 9 -0.02 26.65 7.12
N ILE A 10 0.62 26.16 6.04
CA ILE A 10 0.60 26.82 4.73
C ILE A 10 -0.76 26.66 4.04
N ALA A 11 -1.40 25.52 4.20
CA ALA A 11 -2.65 25.15 3.53
C ALA A 11 -3.60 24.42 4.48
N PRO A 12 -4.24 25.14 5.44
CA PRO A 12 -5.08 24.55 6.46
C PRO A 12 -6.20 23.68 5.92
N GLY A 13 -6.39 22.49 6.51
CA GLY A 13 -7.38 21.50 6.11
C GLY A 13 -7.08 20.76 4.79
N ARG A 14 -5.89 20.94 4.23
CA ARG A 14 -5.49 20.31 2.97
C ARG A 14 -4.34 19.29 3.11
N ALA A 15 -3.74 19.21 4.28
CA ALA A 15 -2.68 18.23 4.54
C ALA A 15 -3.27 16.85 4.83
N LEU A 16 -2.56 15.82 4.41
CA LEU A 16 -2.83 14.42 4.68
C LEU A 16 -1.50 13.71 4.93
N LEU A 17 -1.44 12.83 5.91
CA LEU A 17 -0.25 12.05 6.21
C LEU A 17 -0.43 10.58 5.85
N GLY A 18 0.31 10.10 4.84
CA GLY A 18 0.39 8.68 4.52
C GLY A 18 1.56 7.99 5.25
N ILE A 19 1.31 6.83 5.84
CA ILE A 19 2.31 5.99 6.49
C ILE A 19 2.26 4.58 5.89
N GLY A 20 3.43 4.05 5.52
CA GLY A 20 3.61 2.66 5.10
C GLY A 20 4.68 1.95 5.94
N THR A 21 4.62 0.63 6.01
CA THR A 21 5.58 -0.18 6.77
C THR A 21 6.84 -0.49 5.98
N ASP A 22 6.76 -0.57 4.67
CA ASP A 22 7.82 -1.09 3.82
C ASP A 22 7.53 -0.93 2.34
N ASP A 23 8.59 -0.61 1.58
CA ASP A 23 8.90 -1.22 0.28
C ASP A 23 10.37 -0.90 -0.10
N SER A 24 10.65 -0.84 -1.38
CA SER A 24 11.98 -0.63 -1.98
C SER A 24 12.78 0.48 -1.31
N SER A 25 12.15 1.57 -0.84
CA SER A 25 12.83 2.67 -0.14
C SER A 25 13.46 2.23 1.18
N VAL A 26 12.80 1.37 1.95
CA VAL A 26 13.32 0.84 3.22
C VAL A 26 14.48 -0.12 2.96
N HIS A 27 14.33 -1.02 1.97
CA HIS A 27 15.40 -1.93 1.56
C HIS A 27 16.61 -1.18 1.00
N ASN A 28 16.41 -0.18 0.17
CA ASN A 28 17.48 0.63 -0.40
C ASN A 28 18.22 1.47 0.66
N ALA A 29 17.55 1.84 1.74
CA ALA A 29 18.17 2.49 2.90
C ALA A 29 18.93 1.51 3.82
N GLY A 30 18.94 0.21 3.52
CA GLY A 30 19.60 -0.82 4.31
C GLY A 30 18.98 -1.08 5.68
N VAL A 31 17.72 -0.64 5.90
CA VAL A 31 17.01 -0.83 7.16
C VAL A 31 15.94 -1.93 7.03
N LYS A 32 15.52 -2.48 8.16
CA LYS A 32 14.47 -3.50 8.19
C LYS A 32 13.10 -2.84 8.24
N PRO A 33 12.10 -3.40 7.54
CA PRO A 33 10.71 -2.99 7.67
C PRO A 33 10.22 -3.02 9.12
N ALA A 34 9.39 -2.03 9.48
CA ALA A 34 8.76 -2.01 10.79
C ALA A 34 7.78 -3.19 10.96
N ASN A 35 7.78 -3.82 12.13
CA ASN A 35 6.76 -4.80 12.47
C ASN A 35 5.42 -4.12 12.86
N MET A 36 4.35 -4.90 13.01
CA MET A 36 3.01 -4.35 13.30
C MET A 36 2.95 -3.55 14.61
N ALA A 37 3.65 -4.00 15.66
CA ALA A 37 3.69 -3.29 16.93
C ALA A 37 4.42 -1.94 16.81
N GLN A 38 5.55 -1.92 16.11
CA GLN A 38 6.28 -0.69 15.83
C GLN A 38 5.45 0.28 14.97
N THR A 39 4.78 -0.22 13.93
CA THR A 39 3.92 0.60 13.07
C THR A 39 2.78 1.21 13.88
N LYS A 40 2.10 0.42 14.71
CA LYS A 40 1.02 0.91 15.59
C LYS A 40 1.53 1.98 16.54
N ALA A 41 2.63 1.71 17.26
CA ALA A 41 3.22 2.66 18.19
C ALA A 41 3.62 3.97 17.52
N TYR A 42 4.27 3.88 16.36
CA TYR A 42 4.68 5.06 15.57
C TYR A 42 3.48 5.88 15.08
N THR A 43 2.46 5.21 14.53
CA THR A 43 1.23 5.85 14.04
C THR A 43 0.50 6.58 15.16
N SER A 44 0.38 5.94 16.34
CA SER A 44 -0.24 6.54 17.52
C SER A 44 0.56 7.75 18.04
N ALA A 45 1.89 7.64 18.12
CA ALA A 45 2.75 8.73 18.56
C ALA A 45 2.70 9.93 17.60
N ILE A 46 2.69 9.68 16.28
CA ILE A 46 2.55 10.75 15.29
C ILE A 46 1.20 11.47 15.43
N ARG A 47 0.10 10.71 15.59
CA ARG A 47 -1.21 11.31 15.80
C ARG A 47 -1.23 12.19 17.06
N GLU A 48 -0.77 11.66 18.18
CA GLU A 48 -0.70 12.39 19.44
C GLU A 48 0.15 13.66 19.29
N LEU A 49 1.34 13.54 18.68
CA LEU A 49 2.23 14.69 18.47
C LEU A 49 1.58 15.78 17.60
N LEU A 50 0.84 15.42 16.55
CA LEU A 50 0.17 16.38 15.66
C LEU A 50 -1.02 17.03 16.33
N THR A 51 -1.77 16.33 17.19
CA THR A 51 -2.96 16.86 17.85
C THR A 51 -2.66 17.64 19.11
N THR A 52 -1.70 17.18 19.93
CA THR A 52 -1.43 17.73 21.27
C THR A 52 -0.12 18.51 21.35
N GLY A 53 0.77 18.35 20.38
CA GLY A 53 2.11 18.95 20.38
C GLY A 53 3.17 18.18 21.17
N GLU A 54 2.81 17.12 21.89
CA GLU A 54 3.75 16.31 22.66
C GLU A 54 3.37 14.83 22.61
N THR A 55 4.36 13.95 22.62
CA THR A 55 4.19 12.49 22.74
C THR A 55 5.42 11.86 23.37
N ILE A 56 5.27 10.66 23.94
CA ILE A 56 6.39 9.84 24.37
C ILE A 56 6.57 8.70 23.36
N PHE A 57 7.73 8.65 22.71
CA PHE A 57 8.06 7.60 21.77
C PHE A 57 9.42 6.99 22.08
N GLN A 58 9.47 5.67 22.24
CA GLN A 58 10.67 4.90 22.64
C GLN A 58 11.34 5.41 23.93
N GLY A 59 10.55 5.90 24.89
CA GLY A 59 11.02 6.41 26.16
C GLY A 59 11.47 7.88 26.18
N GLU A 60 11.47 8.51 24.99
CA GLU A 60 11.87 9.91 24.84
C GLU A 60 10.65 10.81 24.58
N THR A 61 10.69 12.03 25.11
CA THR A 61 9.66 13.02 24.88
C THR A 61 9.93 13.78 23.58
N ALA A 62 9.03 13.66 22.60
CA ALA A 62 9.04 14.45 21.38
C ALA A 62 8.05 15.62 21.50
N ARG A 63 8.45 16.81 21.03
CA ARG A 63 7.64 18.02 21.02
C ARG A 63 7.57 18.65 19.65
N LEU A 64 6.37 19.14 19.32
CA LEU A 64 6.09 19.95 18.14
C LEU A 64 5.40 21.23 18.63
N THR A 65 5.98 22.39 18.34
CA THR A 65 5.49 23.67 18.88
C THR A 65 4.68 24.49 17.90
N TRP A 66 4.40 23.95 16.70
CA TRP A 66 3.62 24.60 15.63
C TRP A 66 2.75 23.58 14.88
N GLY A 67 1.79 24.07 14.11
CA GLY A 67 1.01 23.27 13.16
C GLY A 67 0.18 22.16 13.80
N HIS A 68 -0.29 22.38 15.03
CA HIS A 68 -1.16 21.41 15.69
C HIS A 68 -2.52 21.38 15.00
N ALA A 69 -2.89 20.21 14.48
CA ALA A 69 -4.17 19.98 13.83
C ALA A 69 -4.50 18.48 13.82
N ASP A 70 -5.77 18.19 13.66
CA ASP A 70 -6.25 16.82 13.40
C ASP A 70 -6.04 16.49 11.91
N ILE A 71 -4.79 16.24 11.55
CA ILE A 71 -4.42 15.93 10.17
C ILE A 71 -4.79 14.47 9.88
N PRO A 72 -5.61 14.20 8.82
CA PRO A 72 -5.98 12.84 8.46
C PRO A 72 -4.77 11.95 8.23
N LEU A 73 -4.74 10.80 8.90
CA LEU A 73 -3.65 9.83 8.84
C LEU A 73 -4.12 8.59 8.07
N TYR A 74 -3.42 8.30 6.98
CA TYR A 74 -3.69 7.15 6.12
C TYR A 74 -2.61 6.10 6.28
N VAL A 75 -3.00 4.83 6.32
CA VAL A 75 -2.06 3.70 6.34
C VAL A 75 -2.12 2.96 5.02
N ALA A 76 -0.95 2.80 4.38
CA ALA A 76 -0.82 1.96 3.19
C ALA A 76 -0.76 0.48 3.61
N ALA A 77 -1.64 -0.33 3.04
CA ALA A 77 -1.83 -1.72 3.43
C ALA A 77 -2.04 -2.66 2.23
N SER A 78 -1.28 -3.77 2.22
CA SER A 78 -1.37 -4.81 1.19
C SER A 78 -1.58 -6.22 1.74
N GLY A 79 -1.65 -6.39 3.04
CA GLY A 79 -1.85 -7.68 3.69
C GLY A 79 -2.85 -7.65 4.83
N PRO A 80 -3.42 -8.81 5.24
CA PRO A 80 -4.51 -8.86 6.22
C PRO A 80 -4.20 -8.15 7.53
N LYS A 81 -3.00 -8.39 8.09
CA LYS A 81 -2.59 -7.78 9.38
C LYS A 81 -2.43 -6.27 9.29
N THR A 82 -1.92 -5.76 8.15
CA THR A 82 -1.75 -4.31 7.95
C THR A 82 -3.10 -3.64 7.70
N LEU A 83 -4.02 -4.31 6.98
CA LEU A 83 -5.39 -3.85 6.79
C LEU A 83 -6.17 -3.78 8.12
N GLU A 84 -6.05 -4.81 8.98
CA GLU A 84 -6.64 -4.78 10.31
C GLU A 84 -6.05 -3.65 11.16
N LEU A 85 -4.72 -3.49 11.15
CA LEU A 85 -4.07 -2.38 11.86
C LEU A 85 -4.56 -1.02 11.34
N ALA A 86 -4.68 -0.85 10.03
CA ALA A 86 -5.21 0.39 9.46
C ALA A 86 -6.64 0.68 9.96
N GLY A 87 -7.51 -0.34 10.02
CA GLY A 87 -8.84 -0.22 10.63
C GLY A 87 -8.80 0.24 12.10
N GLU A 88 -7.80 -0.22 12.87
CA GLU A 88 -7.65 0.16 14.28
C GLU A 88 -7.23 1.63 14.46
N VAL A 89 -6.36 2.16 13.60
CA VAL A 89 -5.64 3.41 13.90
C VAL A 89 -5.75 4.51 12.86
N ALA A 90 -6.15 4.23 11.62
CA ALA A 90 -6.08 5.20 10.52
C ALA A 90 -7.43 5.87 10.23
N ASP A 91 -7.41 7.09 9.70
CA ASP A 91 -8.61 7.78 9.19
C ASP A 91 -8.93 7.34 7.77
N GLY A 92 -7.91 6.87 7.05
CA GLY A 92 -8.06 6.26 5.74
C GLY A 92 -7.06 5.13 5.50
N VAL A 93 -7.37 4.27 4.55
CA VAL A 93 -6.54 3.14 4.14
C VAL A 93 -6.24 3.24 2.66
N ILE A 94 -4.95 3.23 2.31
CA ILE A 94 -4.51 3.10 0.93
C ILE A 94 -4.32 1.61 0.65
N ILE A 95 -5.23 1.03 -0.14
CA ILE A 95 -5.37 -0.41 -0.32
C ILE A 95 -4.67 -0.82 -1.63
N GLN A 96 -3.71 -1.75 -1.53
CA GLN A 96 -2.97 -2.28 -2.67
C GLN A 96 -3.04 -3.82 -2.73
N THR A 97 -4.24 -4.37 -2.60
CA THR A 97 -4.47 -5.83 -2.67
C THR A 97 -4.90 -6.31 -4.05
N GLY A 98 -5.45 -5.41 -4.84
CA GLY A 98 -6.04 -5.66 -6.15
C GLY A 98 -7.51 -5.25 -6.24
N LEU A 99 -8.07 -5.38 -7.45
CA LEU A 99 -9.42 -4.90 -7.83
C LEU A 99 -10.41 -6.05 -8.08
N LEU A 100 -10.00 -7.31 -7.92
CA LEU A 100 -10.94 -8.43 -8.05
C LEU A 100 -11.97 -8.39 -6.93
N PRO A 101 -13.27 -8.68 -7.20
CA PRO A 101 -14.35 -8.54 -6.22
C PRO A 101 -14.08 -9.25 -4.89
N GLU A 102 -13.61 -10.50 -4.93
CA GLU A 102 -13.28 -11.29 -3.74
C GLU A 102 -12.11 -10.71 -2.94
N VAL A 103 -11.15 -10.08 -3.63
CA VAL A 103 -10.00 -9.42 -2.99
C VAL A 103 -10.41 -8.12 -2.31
N ILE A 104 -11.33 -7.38 -2.95
CA ILE A 104 -11.95 -6.17 -2.38
C ILE A 104 -12.72 -6.53 -1.11
N GLU A 105 -13.56 -7.56 -1.18
CA GLU A 105 -14.37 -8.00 -0.03
C GLU A 105 -13.49 -8.41 1.15
N ASP A 106 -12.45 -9.20 0.91
CA ASP A 106 -11.49 -9.60 1.94
C ASP A 106 -10.77 -8.42 2.58
N ALA A 107 -10.35 -7.44 1.76
CA ALA A 107 -9.71 -6.23 2.27
C ALA A 107 -10.66 -5.42 3.17
N LEU A 108 -11.90 -5.22 2.74
CA LEU A 108 -12.91 -4.51 3.53
C LEU A 108 -13.23 -5.24 4.83
N ASN A 109 -13.32 -6.57 4.80
CA ASN A 109 -13.55 -7.39 5.99
C ASN A 109 -12.38 -7.30 6.99
N CYS A 110 -11.12 -7.24 6.51
CA CYS A 110 -9.97 -7.02 7.37
C CYS A 110 -10.03 -5.65 8.06
N ILE A 111 -10.30 -4.58 7.31
CA ILE A 111 -10.42 -3.22 7.85
C ILE A 111 -11.54 -3.15 8.87
N ARG A 112 -12.71 -3.75 8.58
CA ARG A 112 -13.86 -3.80 9.49
C ARG A 112 -13.51 -4.48 10.82
N ARG A 113 -12.85 -5.64 10.78
CA ARG A 113 -12.41 -6.33 12.02
C ARG A 113 -11.47 -5.46 12.87
N GLY A 114 -10.57 -4.71 12.22
CA GLY A 114 -9.69 -3.78 12.92
C GLY A 114 -10.46 -2.63 13.56
N ALA A 115 -11.39 -2.03 12.84
CA ALA A 115 -12.23 -0.94 13.33
C ALA A 115 -13.09 -1.39 14.54
N GLU A 116 -13.77 -2.54 14.42
CA GLU A 116 -14.60 -3.12 15.48
C GLU A 116 -13.78 -3.40 16.75
N ARG A 117 -12.57 -3.97 16.60
CA ARG A 117 -11.66 -4.23 17.73
C ARG A 117 -11.27 -2.95 18.48
N ALA A 118 -11.18 -1.83 17.77
CA ALA A 118 -10.85 -0.54 18.33
C ALA A 118 -12.08 0.31 18.70
N GLY A 119 -13.31 -0.21 18.55
CA GLY A 119 -14.55 0.52 18.82
C GLY A 119 -14.78 1.69 17.86
N ARG A 120 -14.24 1.62 16.63
CA ARG A 120 -14.35 2.66 15.61
C ARG A 120 -15.43 2.33 14.59
N ASP A 121 -15.99 3.37 14.01
CA ASP A 121 -16.98 3.26 12.95
C ASP A 121 -16.28 3.00 11.61
N PHE A 122 -16.48 1.80 11.05
CA PHE A 122 -15.93 1.39 9.77
C PHE A 122 -16.32 2.32 8.61
N ASP A 123 -17.54 2.86 8.64
CA ASP A 123 -18.05 3.69 7.53
C ASP A 123 -17.37 5.06 7.47
N LYS A 124 -16.81 5.52 8.58
CA LYS A 124 -16.04 6.76 8.67
C LYS A 124 -14.58 6.63 8.23
N ILE A 125 -14.09 5.41 8.07
CA ILE A 125 -12.72 5.19 7.56
C ILE A 125 -12.78 5.33 6.04
N ASP A 126 -11.95 6.19 5.45
CA ASP A 126 -11.83 6.29 4.00
C ASP A 126 -11.11 5.05 3.42
N LYS A 127 -11.59 4.53 2.30
CA LYS A 127 -11.06 3.36 1.62
C LYS A 127 -10.63 3.75 0.21
N THR A 128 -9.35 3.97 0.03
CA THR A 128 -8.77 4.39 -1.25
C THR A 128 -7.99 3.23 -1.87
N TRP A 129 -8.42 2.75 -3.04
CA TRP A 129 -7.64 1.77 -3.82
C TRP A 129 -6.54 2.46 -4.59
N PHE A 130 -5.39 1.80 -4.69
CA PHE A 130 -4.23 2.26 -5.43
C PHE A 130 -3.95 1.34 -6.64
N PRO A 131 -4.69 1.50 -7.76
CA PRO A 131 -4.43 0.78 -9.00
C PRO A 131 -3.34 1.45 -9.81
N TRP A 132 -2.68 0.69 -10.67
CA TRP A 132 -1.96 1.28 -11.80
C TRP A 132 -2.96 1.64 -12.89
N VAL A 133 -2.72 2.76 -13.58
CA VAL A 133 -3.59 3.23 -14.67
C VAL A 133 -2.75 3.47 -15.90
N ASN A 134 -3.14 2.91 -17.03
CA ASN A 134 -2.54 3.23 -18.32
C ASN A 134 -3.59 3.20 -19.43
N VAL A 135 -3.62 4.25 -20.24
CA VAL A 135 -4.49 4.37 -21.41
C VAL A 135 -3.59 4.46 -22.66
N ALA A 136 -3.87 3.61 -23.64
CA ALA A 136 -3.10 3.53 -24.89
C ALA A 136 -4.01 3.30 -26.09
N SER A 137 -3.43 3.09 -27.29
CA SER A 137 -4.22 2.83 -28.50
C SER A 137 -4.91 1.46 -28.49
N THR A 138 -4.36 0.53 -27.71
CA THR A 138 -4.93 -0.82 -27.46
C THR A 138 -4.73 -1.23 -26.02
N LYS A 139 -5.57 -2.17 -25.51
CA LYS A 139 -5.40 -2.74 -24.18
C LYS A 139 -4.04 -3.44 -24.02
N ASP A 140 -3.58 -4.14 -25.04
CA ASP A 140 -2.27 -4.83 -25.03
C ASP A 140 -1.11 -3.87 -24.87
N GLU A 141 -1.15 -2.74 -25.58
CA GLU A 141 -0.15 -1.67 -25.44
C GLU A 141 -0.20 -1.04 -24.05
N ALA A 142 -1.40 -0.81 -23.51
CA ALA A 142 -1.56 -0.30 -22.15
C ALA A 142 -0.96 -1.24 -21.09
N ILE A 143 -1.14 -2.56 -21.24
CA ILE A 143 -0.53 -3.57 -20.37
C ILE A 143 1.00 -3.59 -20.53
N GLU A 144 1.50 -3.57 -21.76
CA GLU A 144 2.94 -3.58 -22.06
C GLU A 144 3.66 -2.40 -21.39
N ASN A 145 3.04 -1.22 -21.41
CA ASN A 145 3.60 -0.01 -20.81
C ASN A 145 3.81 -0.10 -19.30
N ILE A 146 3.05 -0.95 -18.59
CA ILE A 146 3.09 -1.09 -17.12
C ILE A 146 3.62 -2.43 -16.63
N LEU A 147 4.21 -3.26 -17.48
CA LEU A 147 4.74 -4.58 -17.09
C LEU A 147 5.68 -4.52 -15.89
N HIS A 148 6.52 -3.48 -15.80
CA HIS A 148 7.42 -3.25 -14.65
C HIS A 148 6.65 -3.06 -13.34
N SER A 149 5.49 -2.41 -13.38
CA SER A 149 4.61 -2.21 -12.24
C SER A 149 3.86 -3.49 -11.88
N LEU A 150 3.35 -4.21 -12.90
CA LEU A 150 2.71 -5.52 -12.70
C LEU A 150 3.66 -6.54 -12.07
N ALA A 151 4.94 -6.51 -12.42
CA ALA A 151 5.96 -7.34 -11.77
C ALA A 151 6.10 -7.03 -10.26
N SER A 152 5.96 -5.77 -9.87
CA SER A 152 5.90 -5.39 -8.46
C SER A 152 4.68 -5.99 -7.75
N GLY A 153 3.52 -5.98 -8.41
CA GLY A 153 2.30 -6.66 -7.93
C GLY A 153 2.51 -8.17 -7.74
N ALA A 154 3.09 -8.84 -8.73
CA ALA A 154 3.43 -10.27 -8.63
C ALA A 154 4.39 -10.55 -7.46
N LYS A 155 5.42 -9.73 -7.27
CA LYS A 155 6.32 -9.80 -6.10
C LYS A 155 5.54 -9.73 -4.79
N HIS A 156 4.58 -8.83 -4.65
CA HIS A 156 3.74 -8.74 -3.44
C HIS A 156 2.86 -9.97 -3.25
N LEU A 157 2.35 -10.57 -4.32
CA LEU A 157 1.58 -11.81 -4.25
C LEU A 157 2.44 -12.99 -3.78
N GLY A 158 3.70 -13.11 -4.24
CA GLY A 158 4.61 -14.17 -3.84
C GLY A 158 5.21 -14.00 -2.44
N ARG A 159 5.05 -12.84 -1.80
CA ARG A 159 5.66 -12.54 -0.50
C ARG A 159 4.95 -13.29 0.63
N PHE A 160 5.73 -13.93 1.54
CA PHE A 160 5.32 -14.72 2.71
C PHE A 160 4.54 -15.99 2.35
N THR A 161 3.29 -15.90 1.95
CA THR A 161 2.44 -17.00 1.53
C THR A 161 1.54 -16.59 0.38
N THR A 162 1.23 -17.52 -0.49
CA THR A 162 0.24 -17.37 -1.57
C THR A 162 -1.18 -17.76 -1.12
N GLN A 163 -1.28 -18.47 0.03
CA GLN A 163 -2.56 -18.93 0.57
C GLN A 163 -3.45 -17.75 0.97
N GLY A 164 -4.74 -17.83 0.60
CA GLY A 164 -5.75 -16.82 0.91
C GLY A 164 -5.60 -15.52 0.11
N LYS A 165 -4.82 -15.53 -0.97
CA LYS A 165 -4.65 -14.37 -1.86
C LYS A 165 -5.47 -14.45 -3.15
N HIS A 166 -6.35 -15.44 -3.28
CA HIS A 166 -7.17 -15.63 -4.49
C HIS A 166 -6.31 -15.69 -5.77
N ILE A 167 -5.22 -16.42 -5.73
CA ILE A 167 -4.36 -16.68 -6.89
C ILE A 167 -4.82 -18.01 -7.50
N PRO A 168 -5.11 -18.10 -8.80
CA PRO A 168 -5.41 -19.37 -9.46
C PRO A 168 -4.27 -20.39 -9.25
N ASP A 169 -4.60 -21.64 -8.94
CA ASP A 169 -3.63 -22.68 -8.57
C ASP A 169 -2.51 -22.85 -9.61
N ASN A 170 -2.86 -22.78 -10.89
CA ASN A 170 -1.89 -22.88 -11.99
C ASN A 170 -0.94 -21.66 -12.08
N MET A 171 -1.26 -20.54 -11.46
CA MET A 171 -0.43 -19.32 -11.45
C MET A 171 0.45 -19.21 -10.21
N ILE A 172 0.16 -19.96 -9.15
CA ILE A 172 0.94 -19.91 -7.90
C ILE A 172 2.44 -20.16 -8.15
N PRO A 173 2.87 -21.23 -8.87
CA PRO A 173 4.30 -21.47 -9.11
C PRO A 173 4.98 -20.36 -9.90
N LEU A 174 4.24 -19.72 -10.82
CA LEU A 174 4.75 -18.63 -11.66
C LEU A 174 4.92 -17.34 -10.84
N ILE A 175 3.98 -17.03 -9.96
CA ILE A 175 4.07 -15.90 -9.02
C ILE A 175 5.24 -16.09 -8.05
N GLU A 176 5.43 -17.31 -7.53
CA GLU A 176 6.56 -17.63 -6.67
C GLU A 176 7.89 -17.51 -7.42
N GLN A 177 7.92 -17.84 -8.71
CA GLN A 177 9.10 -17.64 -9.55
C GLN A 177 9.41 -16.15 -9.70
N VAL A 178 8.43 -15.30 -10.02
CA VAL A 178 8.65 -13.86 -10.08
C VAL A 178 9.20 -13.33 -8.76
N TYR A 179 8.65 -13.77 -7.62
CA TYR A 179 9.14 -13.34 -6.30
C TYR A 179 10.61 -13.73 -6.06
N ARG A 180 11.03 -14.94 -6.42
CA ARG A 180 12.41 -15.41 -6.25
C ARG A 180 13.41 -14.68 -7.15
N GLU A 181 13.01 -14.36 -8.37
CA GLU A 181 13.88 -13.78 -9.41
C GLU A 181 13.80 -12.26 -9.48
N TYR A 182 12.97 -11.62 -8.64
CA TYR A 182 12.76 -10.18 -8.66
C TYR A 182 14.03 -9.41 -8.34
N LYS A 183 14.39 -8.49 -9.24
CA LYS A 183 15.57 -7.62 -9.12
C LYS A 183 15.16 -6.29 -8.53
N PHE A 184 15.46 -6.06 -7.27
CA PHE A 184 15.08 -4.83 -6.55
C PHE A 184 15.74 -3.58 -7.12
N GLU A 185 16.96 -3.68 -7.61
CA GLU A 185 17.69 -2.58 -8.25
C GLU A 185 17.03 -2.09 -9.54
N GLN A 186 16.16 -2.89 -10.14
CA GLN A 186 15.39 -2.56 -11.33
C GLN A 186 13.92 -2.18 -11.01
N HIS A 187 13.58 -2.00 -9.73
CA HIS A 187 12.23 -1.69 -9.32
C HIS A 187 11.69 -0.43 -10.01
N GLN A 188 10.51 -0.52 -10.61
CA GLN A 188 9.81 0.56 -11.33
C GLN A 188 10.56 1.18 -12.53
N ILE A 189 11.58 0.52 -13.07
CA ILE A 189 12.25 0.97 -14.29
C ILE A 189 11.50 0.41 -15.50
N PRO A 190 10.97 1.24 -16.41
CA PRO A 190 10.30 0.76 -17.62
C PRO A 190 11.20 -0.14 -18.48
N GLY A 191 10.65 -1.22 -19.04
CA GLY A 191 11.39 -2.17 -19.88
C GLY A 191 12.40 -3.05 -19.15
N ASN A 192 12.32 -3.12 -17.83
CA ASN A 192 13.21 -3.90 -16.98
C ASN A 192 13.04 -5.43 -17.16
N ASP A 193 13.97 -6.20 -16.58
CA ASP A 193 13.91 -7.66 -16.65
C ASP A 193 12.75 -8.24 -15.84
N ASN A 194 12.31 -7.58 -14.77
CA ASN A 194 11.15 -8.03 -13.98
C ASN A 194 9.87 -8.02 -14.82
N GLY A 195 9.65 -6.96 -15.63
CA GLY A 195 8.50 -6.87 -16.54
C GLY A 195 8.58 -7.90 -17.67
N LYS A 196 9.79 -8.13 -18.22
CA LYS A 196 10.00 -9.19 -19.23
C LYS A 196 9.66 -10.56 -18.69
N LEU A 197 10.09 -10.87 -17.47
CA LEU A 197 9.79 -12.15 -16.80
C LEU A 197 8.27 -12.36 -16.64
N VAL A 198 7.54 -11.34 -16.23
CA VAL A 198 6.06 -11.39 -16.14
C VAL A 198 5.42 -11.71 -17.47
N LYS A 199 5.91 -11.11 -18.56
CA LYS A 199 5.44 -11.35 -19.92
C LYS A 199 5.76 -12.78 -20.39
N GLU A 200 7.00 -13.22 -20.19
CA GLU A 200 7.47 -14.56 -20.57
C GLU A 200 6.69 -15.68 -19.85
N LEU A 201 6.30 -15.45 -18.60
CA LEU A 201 5.49 -16.36 -17.81
C LEU A 201 3.99 -16.31 -18.12
N GLY A 202 3.54 -15.42 -19.02
CA GLY A 202 2.12 -15.26 -19.38
C GLY A 202 1.24 -14.71 -18.26
N LEU A 203 1.82 -13.96 -17.32
CA LEU A 203 1.10 -13.41 -16.16
C LEU A 203 0.51 -12.01 -16.40
N ALA A 204 0.83 -11.37 -17.54
CA ALA A 204 0.56 -9.95 -17.76
C ALA A 204 -0.94 -9.60 -17.68
N GLU A 205 -1.82 -10.36 -18.35
CA GLU A 205 -3.27 -10.14 -18.33
C GLU A 205 -3.86 -10.33 -16.93
N TYR A 206 -3.54 -11.45 -16.26
CA TYR A 206 -4.02 -11.72 -14.92
C TYR A 206 -3.63 -10.62 -13.93
N LEU A 207 -2.37 -10.16 -14.00
CA LEU A 207 -1.89 -9.11 -13.12
C LEU A 207 -2.51 -7.74 -13.46
N ALA A 208 -2.75 -7.47 -14.74
CA ALA A 208 -3.43 -6.26 -15.17
C ALA A 208 -4.88 -6.24 -14.67
N ASP A 209 -5.65 -7.30 -14.89
CA ASP A 209 -7.03 -7.42 -14.41
C ASP A 209 -7.12 -7.32 -12.88
N ARG A 210 -6.09 -7.81 -12.17
CA ARG A 210 -6.05 -7.76 -10.73
C ARG A 210 -5.65 -6.38 -10.17
N PHE A 211 -4.70 -5.68 -10.79
CA PHE A 211 -4.05 -4.52 -10.17
C PHE A 211 -4.18 -3.23 -10.94
N ALA A 212 -4.72 -3.25 -12.15
CA ALA A 212 -4.68 -2.10 -13.02
C ALA A 212 -6.04 -1.75 -13.64
N ILE A 213 -6.14 -0.51 -14.07
CA ILE A 213 -7.18 -0.02 -14.97
C ILE A 213 -6.47 0.30 -16.28
N VAL A 214 -6.66 -0.55 -17.28
CA VAL A 214 -5.97 -0.48 -18.56
C VAL A 214 -6.95 -0.61 -19.70
N GLY A 215 -6.76 0.19 -20.76
CA GLY A 215 -7.62 0.16 -21.93
C GLY A 215 -7.33 1.29 -22.90
N THR A 216 -8.30 1.55 -23.74
CA THR A 216 -8.31 2.68 -24.67
C THR A 216 -9.08 3.87 -24.09
N PRO A 217 -9.07 5.07 -24.71
CA PRO A 217 -9.89 6.19 -24.25
C PRO A 217 -11.40 5.92 -24.29
N ASP A 218 -11.83 4.89 -25.01
CA ASP A 218 -13.24 4.56 -25.20
C ASP A 218 -13.75 3.48 -24.20
N ASP A 219 -12.82 2.82 -23.43
CA ASP A 219 -13.15 1.86 -22.38
C ASP A 219 -13.49 2.55 -21.06
#